data_e0a7f148d3f17979d85e18ac7e6aca2d
#
_entry.id   e0a7f148d3f17979d85e18ac7e6aca2d
#
_cell.length_a   1.000
_cell.length_b   1.000
_cell.length_c   1.000
_cell.angle_alpha   90.00
_cell.angle_beta   90.00
_cell.angle_gamma   90.00
#
_symmetry.space_group_name_H-M   'P 1'
#
loop_
_entity.id
_entity.type
_entity.pdbx_description
1 polymer ?
#
loop_
_entity_poly.entity_id
_entity_poly.type
_entity_poly.pdbx_seq_one_letter_code
_entity_poly.pdbx_strand_id
1 'polypeptide(L)'
;MKTDWVAEVFSAMRDCGENISIVYGRKPMASDKAEPTWFELPHDQYDGMSGLAAVLRRLGCRIERLPVLQGDRFTFLRALRGLYAALPLLGNKQRHWQRFDGTRNAEFAPVGERMAWDLFTEGETREIVLEARAAGVTVNTYLLFHLDAVIGAGLTRPDTCRLWMIPVNLRGAVRRDREAAPHMSFWAVDLDPNVSLAGLQAQISRLKQRAYHWGTWILLHAGALLGIEGMRRDIRRREKKNHGWTGIFSNLGVWEVPDAGHWIFGPAISRVHPVGAGCITMNGRMALTLQLHAAFGAGSPTAQALLRDWKNACLQQHSTLPQAVAYG
;
A
#
# COMPACT_ATOMS: atom_id res chain seq x y z
N MET A 1 18.80 -12.62 21.25
CA MET A 1 17.75 -11.89 20.49
C MET A 1 17.24 -12.80 19.39
N LYS A 2 15.93 -12.97 19.26
CA LYS A 2 15.37 -13.67 18.09
C LYS A 2 15.44 -12.73 16.87
N THR A 3 15.96 -13.23 15.76
CA THR A 3 16.06 -12.47 14.50
C THR A 3 14.67 -12.07 14.01
N ASP A 4 14.48 -10.77 13.70
CA ASP A 4 13.26 -10.26 13.09
C ASP A 4 13.32 -10.45 11.57
N TRP A 5 12.83 -11.60 11.10
CA TRP A 5 12.92 -11.97 9.68
C TRP A 5 12.15 -11.05 8.75
N VAL A 6 11.12 -10.34 9.22
CA VAL A 6 10.43 -9.34 8.40
C VAL A 6 11.33 -8.13 8.18
N ALA A 7 11.98 -7.65 9.25
CA ALA A 7 12.98 -6.58 9.13
C ALA A 7 14.16 -6.99 8.24
N GLU A 8 14.61 -8.25 8.36
CA GLU A 8 15.71 -8.78 7.53
C GLU A 8 15.38 -8.82 6.04
N VAL A 9 14.11 -9.10 5.65
CA VAL A 9 13.69 -9.01 4.24
C VAL A 9 13.88 -7.60 3.70
N PHE A 10 13.46 -6.58 4.44
CA PHE A 10 13.63 -5.18 4.02
C PHE A 10 15.10 -4.76 4.02
N SER A 11 15.87 -5.20 4.99
CA SER A 11 17.32 -4.98 5.02
C SER A 11 17.99 -5.61 3.79
N ALA A 12 17.63 -6.85 3.45
CA ALA A 12 18.16 -7.54 2.27
C ALA A 12 17.80 -6.83 0.95
N MET A 13 16.59 -6.26 0.84
CA MET A 13 16.19 -5.44 -0.33
C MET A 13 17.05 -4.19 -0.44
N ARG A 14 17.28 -3.48 0.67
CA ARG A 14 18.16 -2.30 0.71
C ARG A 14 19.59 -2.66 0.29
N ASP A 15 20.12 -3.79 0.76
CA ASP A 15 21.44 -4.29 0.37
C ASP A 15 21.54 -4.66 -1.13
N CYS A 16 20.39 -4.88 -1.78
CA CYS A 16 20.31 -5.06 -3.24
C CYS A 16 20.19 -3.72 -4.00
N GLY A 17 20.26 -2.57 -3.32
CA GLY A 17 20.24 -1.24 -3.93
C GLY A 17 18.86 -0.61 -4.04
N GLU A 18 17.85 -1.15 -3.36
CA GLU A 18 16.51 -0.59 -3.34
C GLU A 18 16.35 0.47 -2.25
N ASN A 19 15.63 1.56 -2.54
CA ASN A 19 15.28 2.56 -1.54
C ASN A 19 14.03 2.11 -0.77
N ILE A 20 14.23 1.36 0.29
CA ILE A 20 13.15 0.85 1.14
C ILE A 20 12.88 1.81 2.29
N SER A 21 12.34 2.98 1.96
CA SER A 21 11.92 4.00 2.92
C SER A 21 10.42 4.23 2.87
N ILE A 22 9.82 4.35 4.05
CA ILE A 22 8.45 4.84 4.20
C ILE A 22 8.52 6.36 4.31
N VAL A 23 7.62 7.03 3.62
CA VAL A 23 7.62 8.49 3.53
C VAL A 23 6.37 9.06 4.19
N TYR A 24 6.56 10.15 4.93
CA TYR A 24 5.49 10.95 5.49
C TYR A 24 5.70 12.42 5.13
N GLY A 25 4.63 13.10 4.75
CA GLY A 25 4.60 14.54 4.55
C GLY A 25 3.66 15.19 5.55
N ARG A 26 4.10 16.21 6.25
CA ARG A 26 3.25 17.04 7.10
C ARG A 26 2.97 18.37 6.43
N LYS A 27 1.71 18.69 6.26
CA LYS A 27 1.25 19.98 5.75
C LYS A 27 0.61 20.78 6.88
N PRO A 28 1.03 22.03 7.12
CA PRO A 28 0.40 22.89 8.12
C PRO A 28 -1.08 23.15 7.81
N MET A 29 -1.92 23.25 8.83
CA MET A 29 -3.35 23.59 8.65
C MET A 29 -3.55 25.01 8.12
N ALA A 30 -2.62 25.91 8.44
CA ALA A 30 -2.78 27.35 8.15
C ALA A 30 -2.60 27.75 6.68
N SER A 31 -2.11 26.86 5.81
CA SER A 31 -1.83 27.20 4.40
C SER A 31 -1.94 25.98 3.48
N ASP A 32 -2.96 26.00 2.63
CA ASP A 32 -3.11 24.99 1.57
C ASP A 32 -2.02 25.09 0.49
N LYS A 33 -1.27 26.19 0.43
CA LYS A 33 -0.19 26.42 -0.54
C LYS A 33 1.19 26.05 0.00
N ALA A 34 1.35 25.78 1.32
CA ALA A 34 2.63 25.42 1.88
C ALA A 34 3.08 24.04 1.39
N GLU A 35 4.35 23.93 1.04
CA GLU A 35 4.97 22.63 0.73
C GLU A 35 5.03 21.75 1.97
N PRO A 36 4.84 20.43 1.84
CA PRO A 36 4.93 19.51 2.95
C PRO A 36 6.36 19.44 3.50
N THR A 37 6.48 19.31 4.83
CA THR A 37 7.72 18.86 5.45
C THR A 37 7.79 17.34 5.37
N TRP A 38 8.85 16.81 4.75
CA TRP A 38 9.02 15.38 4.50
C TRP A 38 9.85 14.68 5.56
N PHE A 39 9.45 13.45 5.88
CA PHE A 39 10.14 12.55 6.78
C PHE A 39 10.29 11.19 6.10
N GLU A 40 11.50 10.66 6.05
CA GLU A 40 11.79 9.32 5.56
C GLU A 40 12.22 8.43 6.71
N LEU A 41 11.60 7.26 6.83
CA LEU A 41 11.94 6.26 7.84
C LEU A 41 12.27 4.92 7.18
N PRO A 42 13.31 4.22 7.65
CA PRO A 42 13.69 2.92 7.10
C PRO A 42 12.65 1.85 7.44
N HIS A 43 12.21 1.10 6.44
CA HIS A 43 11.13 0.11 6.59
C HIS A 43 11.55 -1.14 7.37
N ASP A 44 12.84 -1.39 7.50
CA ASP A 44 13.37 -2.45 8.36
C ASP A 44 13.22 -2.14 9.86
N GLN A 45 13.04 -0.87 10.22
CA GLN A 45 12.86 -0.42 11.60
C GLN A 45 11.41 -0.07 11.94
N TYR A 46 10.64 0.38 10.94
CA TYR A 46 9.27 0.86 11.11
C TYR A 46 8.35 0.26 10.06
N ASP A 47 7.09 0.10 10.40
CA ASP A 47 6.01 -0.01 9.39
C ASP A 47 5.24 1.30 9.28
N GLY A 48 4.26 1.35 8.37
CA GLY A 48 3.49 2.57 8.10
C GLY A 48 2.85 3.21 9.35
N MET A 49 2.32 2.41 10.27
CA MET A 49 1.66 2.92 11.48
C MET A 49 2.65 3.35 12.54
N SER A 50 3.66 2.52 12.83
CA SER A 50 4.67 2.83 13.84
C SER A 50 5.56 4.00 13.44
N GLY A 51 5.88 4.11 12.16
CA GLY A 51 6.63 5.24 11.64
C GLY A 51 5.86 6.55 11.77
N LEU A 52 4.57 6.57 11.38
CA LEU A 52 3.72 7.75 11.59
C LEU A 52 3.68 8.15 13.07
N ALA A 53 3.42 7.20 13.96
CA ALA A 53 3.36 7.49 15.39
C ALA A 53 4.71 8.00 15.94
N ALA A 54 5.84 7.46 15.46
CA ALA A 54 7.17 7.92 15.86
C ALA A 54 7.39 9.37 15.44
N VAL A 55 7.02 9.75 14.21
CA VAL A 55 7.14 11.13 13.74
C VAL A 55 6.19 12.05 14.50
N LEU A 56 4.93 11.67 14.70
CA LEU A 56 3.95 12.46 15.47
C LEU A 56 4.43 12.71 16.90
N ARG A 57 4.92 11.67 17.59
CA ARG A 57 5.47 11.80 18.96
C ARG A 57 6.69 12.74 19.00
N ARG A 58 7.57 12.65 17.99
CA ARG A 58 8.74 13.54 17.87
C ARG A 58 8.34 15.01 17.66
N LEU A 59 7.19 15.25 17.07
CA LEU A 59 6.60 16.58 16.90
C LEU A 59 5.77 17.03 18.11
N GLY A 60 5.76 16.27 19.21
CA GLY A 60 5.05 16.61 20.43
C GLY A 60 3.57 16.16 20.48
N CYS A 61 3.09 15.44 19.44
CA CYS A 61 1.72 14.94 19.45
C CYS A 61 1.58 13.74 20.41
N ARG A 62 0.48 13.71 21.16
CA ARG A 62 0.20 12.62 22.10
C ARG A 62 -0.41 11.43 21.37
N ILE A 63 0.35 10.37 21.18
CA ILE A 63 -0.09 9.09 20.63
C ILE A 63 0.07 8.03 21.70
N GLU A 64 -1.04 7.64 22.34
CA GLU A 64 -1.02 6.70 23.45
C GLU A 64 -0.88 5.25 22.98
N ARG A 65 -1.62 4.85 21.96
CA ARG A 65 -1.63 3.48 21.44
C ARG A 65 -1.78 3.45 19.93
N LEU A 66 -1.12 2.47 19.32
CA LEU A 66 -1.29 2.18 17.91
C LEU A 66 -2.53 1.31 17.68
N PRO A 67 -3.21 1.43 16.52
CA PRO A 67 -4.31 0.55 16.15
C PRO A 67 -3.88 -0.92 16.22
N VAL A 68 -4.71 -1.77 16.80
CA VAL A 68 -4.48 -3.21 16.94
C VAL A 68 -5.48 -4.00 16.10
N LEU A 69 -5.06 -5.17 15.63
CA LEU A 69 -5.94 -6.12 14.96
C LEU A 69 -6.89 -6.74 16.00
N GLN A 70 -8.17 -6.41 15.90
CA GLN A 70 -9.19 -6.94 16.79
C GLN A 70 -9.79 -8.24 16.25
N GLY A 71 -10.07 -9.18 17.15
CA GLY A 71 -10.84 -10.39 16.84
C GLY A 71 -10.10 -11.43 15.99
N ASP A 72 -8.86 -11.20 15.60
CA ASP A 72 -8.05 -12.15 14.86
C ASP A 72 -6.86 -12.63 15.69
N ARG A 73 -6.78 -13.93 15.93
CA ARG A 73 -5.71 -14.54 16.70
C ARG A 73 -4.99 -15.60 15.87
N PHE A 74 -3.69 -15.68 16.03
CA PHE A 74 -2.91 -16.76 15.48
C PHE A 74 -3.33 -18.09 16.10
N THR A 75 -3.72 -19.05 15.26
CA THR A 75 -3.86 -20.46 15.64
C THR A 75 -3.21 -21.32 14.57
N PHE A 76 -2.71 -22.49 14.95
CA PHE A 76 -2.03 -23.39 14.01
C PHE A 76 -2.94 -23.75 12.81
N LEU A 77 -4.21 -24.08 13.05
CA LEU A 77 -5.16 -24.43 11.99
C LEU A 77 -5.43 -23.26 11.04
N ARG A 78 -5.58 -22.05 11.57
CA ARG A 78 -5.73 -20.84 10.73
C ARG A 78 -4.49 -20.54 9.92
N ALA A 79 -3.33 -20.70 10.52
CA ALA A 79 -2.04 -20.50 9.85
C ALA A 79 -1.84 -21.51 8.73
N LEU A 80 -2.15 -22.79 8.95
CA LEU A 80 -2.08 -23.84 7.93
C LEU A 80 -3.06 -23.60 6.78
N ARG A 81 -4.31 -23.20 7.10
CA ARG A 81 -5.31 -22.81 6.09
C ARG A 81 -4.85 -21.60 5.27
N GLY A 82 -4.29 -20.60 5.95
CA GLY A 82 -3.74 -19.41 5.30
C GLY A 82 -2.55 -19.75 4.41
N LEU A 83 -1.66 -20.63 4.87
CA LEU A 83 -0.51 -21.09 4.10
C LEU A 83 -0.95 -21.80 2.82
N TYR A 84 -1.90 -22.73 2.91
CA TYR A 84 -2.47 -23.39 1.72
C TYR A 84 -3.06 -22.39 0.74
N ALA A 85 -3.80 -21.38 1.23
CA ALA A 85 -4.34 -20.33 0.39
C ALA A 85 -3.28 -19.42 -0.25
N ALA A 86 -2.12 -19.29 0.39
CA ALA A 86 -1.01 -18.44 -0.09
C ALA A 86 -0.02 -19.18 -1.01
N LEU A 87 -0.08 -20.50 -1.12
CA LEU A 87 0.83 -21.28 -1.99
C LEU A 87 0.90 -20.78 -3.45
N PRO A 88 -0.20 -20.31 -4.08
CA PRO A 88 -0.13 -19.76 -5.43
C PRO A 88 0.82 -18.57 -5.60
N LEU A 89 1.18 -17.85 -4.51
CA LEU A 89 2.20 -16.79 -4.55
C LEU A 89 3.59 -17.31 -4.91
N LEU A 90 3.87 -18.57 -4.66
CA LEU A 90 5.16 -19.18 -5.00
C LEU A 90 5.29 -19.41 -6.51
N GLY A 91 4.17 -19.35 -7.25
CA GLY A 91 4.16 -19.42 -8.71
C GLY A 91 4.70 -18.14 -9.36
N ASN A 92 5.39 -18.33 -10.49
CA ASN A 92 5.97 -17.23 -11.25
C ASN A 92 4.92 -16.68 -12.24
N LYS A 93 4.22 -15.59 -11.89
CA LYS A 93 3.36 -14.87 -12.83
C LYS A 93 4.14 -13.67 -13.38
N GLN A 94 4.34 -13.61 -14.70
CA GLN A 94 4.94 -12.46 -15.37
C GLN A 94 3.94 -11.31 -15.44
N ARG A 95 4.42 -10.08 -15.24
CA ARG A 95 3.66 -8.86 -15.49
C ARG A 95 4.09 -8.25 -16.82
N HIS A 96 3.15 -7.80 -17.58
CA HIS A 96 3.40 -7.22 -18.90
C HIS A 96 3.19 -5.71 -18.84
N TRP A 97 4.28 -5.00 -18.56
CA TRP A 97 4.29 -3.54 -18.61
C TRP A 97 4.34 -3.04 -20.05
N GLN A 98 3.78 -1.87 -20.29
CA GLN A 98 3.94 -1.19 -21.57
C GLN A 98 5.40 -0.75 -21.76
N ARG A 99 5.96 -0.14 -20.71
CA ARG A 99 7.34 0.36 -20.68
C ARG A 99 7.91 0.11 -19.28
N PHE A 100 8.91 -0.75 -19.18
CA PHE A 100 9.58 -1.03 -17.93
C PHE A 100 10.99 -1.53 -18.20
N ASP A 101 11.98 -0.72 -17.86
CA ASP A 101 13.39 -1.08 -17.95
C ASP A 101 13.89 -1.60 -16.60
N GLY A 102 13.90 -2.91 -16.44
CA GLY A 102 14.36 -3.57 -15.23
C GLY A 102 15.86 -3.43 -14.95
N THR A 103 16.64 -2.81 -15.83
CA THR A 103 18.08 -2.54 -15.61
C THR A 103 18.33 -1.19 -14.94
N ARG A 104 17.36 -0.27 -14.96
CA ARG A 104 17.48 1.02 -14.30
C ARG A 104 17.50 0.87 -12.78
N ASN A 105 18.53 1.43 -12.17
CA ASN A 105 18.59 1.56 -10.73
C ASN A 105 17.61 2.62 -10.22
N ALA A 106 17.17 2.46 -8.97
CA ALA A 106 16.38 3.50 -8.33
C ALA A 106 17.18 4.79 -8.27
N GLU A 107 16.65 5.85 -8.87
CA GLU A 107 17.20 7.19 -8.66
C GLU A 107 16.76 7.68 -7.28
N PHE A 108 17.71 8.13 -6.50
CA PHE A 108 17.44 8.70 -5.18
C PHE A 108 17.08 10.20 -5.29
N ALA A 109 16.06 10.50 -6.12
CA ALA A 109 15.53 11.85 -6.18
C ALA A 109 14.92 12.25 -4.81
N PRO A 110 14.92 13.54 -4.46
CA PRO A 110 14.22 14.04 -3.28
C PRO A 110 12.75 13.58 -3.26
N VAL A 111 12.22 13.34 -2.06
CA VAL A 111 10.84 12.81 -1.90
C VAL A 111 9.80 13.66 -2.63
N GLY A 112 9.91 14.97 -2.56
CA GLY A 112 8.98 15.89 -3.21
C GLY A 112 8.92 15.76 -4.74
N GLU A 113 9.99 15.25 -5.36
CA GLU A 113 10.07 15.06 -6.81
C GLU A 113 9.58 13.68 -7.27
N ARG A 114 9.75 12.65 -6.41
CA ARG A 114 9.42 11.25 -6.75
C ARG A 114 8.03 10.83 -6.34
N MET A 115 7.35 11.58 -5.45
CA MET A 115 6.04 11.23 -4.93
C MET A 115 4.99 12.27 -5.32
N ALA A 116 4.01 11.84 -6.10
CA ALA A 116 2.79 12.59 -6.30
C ALA A 116 1.87 12.45 -5.09
N TRP A 117 1.18 13.52 -4.72
CA TRP A 117 0.22 13.53 -3.62
C TRP A 117 -0.92 14.51 -3.89
N ASP A 118 -2.08 14.23 -3.31
CA ASP A 118 -3.24 15.12 -3.31
C ASP A 118 -3.98 14.98 -1.98
N LEU A 119 -4.52 16.08 -1.49
CA LEU A 119 -5.26 16.19 -0.26
C LEU A 119 -6.71 16.54 -0.56
N PHE A 120 -7.62 15.66 -0.21
CA PHE A 120 -9.05 15.88 -0.35
C PHE A 120 -9.56 16.88 0.67
N THR A 121 -10.60 17.60 0.34
CA THR A 121 -11.42 18.33 1.32
C THR A 121 -12.17 17.34 2.21
N GLU A 122 -12.72 17.82 3.33
CA GLU A 122 -13.58 16.99 4.17
C GLU A 122 -14.85 16.54 3.43
N GLY A 123 -15.38 17.40 2.54
CA GLY A 123 -16.51 17.10 1.68
C GLY A 123 -16.22 15.95 0.74
N GLU A 124 -15.14 16.04 -0.05
CA GLU A 124 -14.69 14.98 -0.96
C GLU A 124 -14.37 13.68 -0.20
N THR A 125 -13.72 13.77 0.99
CA THR A 125 -13.44 12.62 1.83
C THR A 125 -14.72 11.90 2.24
N ARG A 126 -15.73 12.66 2.69
CA ARG A 126 -17.04 12.13 3.08
C ARG A 126 -17.77 11.49 1.90
N GLU A 127 -17.72 12.12 0.73
CA GLU A 127 -18.29 11.61 -0.51
C GLU A 127 -17.71 10.23 -0.86
N ILE A 128 -16.39 10.06 -0.88
CA ILE A 128 -15.74 8.75 -1.13
C ILE A 128 -16.22 7.67 -0.13
N VAL A 129 -16.36 8.03 1.15
CA VAL A 129 -16.85 7.09 2.16
C VAL A 129 -18.31 6.69 1.91
N LEU A 130 -19.15 7.65 1.49
CA LEU A 130 -20.56 7.41 1.19
C LEU A 130 -20.70 6.54 -0.07
N GLU A 131 -19.94 6.83 -1.13
CA GLU A 131 -19.92 6.04 -2.36
C GLU A 131 -19.50 4.59 -2.12
N ALA A 132 -18.41 4.38 -1.39
CA ALA A 132 -17.97 3.03 -1.02
C ALA A 132 -19.07 2.27 -0.26
N ARG A 133 -19.76 2.97 0.68
CA ARG A 133 -20.87 2.40 1.44
C ARG A 133 -22.07 2.09 0.56
N ALA A 134 -22.46 3.00 -0.33
CA ALA A 134 -23.57 2.80 -1.27
C ALA A 134 -23.32 1.63 -2.21
N ALA A 135 -22.07 1.44 -2.64
CA ALA A 135 -21.64 0.29 -3.43
C ALA A 135 -21.52 -1.02 -2.63
N GLY A 136 -21.74 -1.01 -1.31
CA GLY A 136 -21.62 -2.17 -0.43
C GLY A 136 -20.19 -2.68 -0.25
N VAL A 137 -19.19 -1.82 -0.40
CA VAL A 137 -17.76 -2.17 -0.31
C VAL A 137 -17.04 -1.35 0.76
N THR A 138 -15.82 -1.77 1.12
CA THR A 138 -14.98 -0.96 1.99
C THR A 138 -14.30 0.17 1.22
N VAL A 139 -13.94 1.27 1.89
CA VAL A 139 -13.16 2.36 1.30
C VAL A 139 -11.86 1.83 0.67
N ASN A 140 -11.18 0.87 1.30
CA ASN A 140 -9.99 0.26 0.72
C ASN A 140 -10.26 -0.44 -0.61
N THR A 141 -11.36 -1.18 -0.70
CA THR A 141 -11.77 -1.85 -1.94
C THR A 141 -12.10 -0.83 -3.02
N TYR A 142 -12.84 0.22 -2.66
CA TYR A 142 -13.23 1.29 -3.56
C TYR A 142 -12.00 2.00 -4.15
N LEU A 143 -11.10 2.47 -3.30
CA LEU A 143 -9.87 3.14 -3.73
C LEU A 143 -8.97 2.24 -4.58
N LEU A 144 -8.79 0.96 -4.18
CA LEU A 144 -7.98 0.02 -4.93
C LEU A 144 -8.57 -0.28 -6.32
N PHE A 145 -9.89 -0.40 -6.42
CA PHE A 145 -10.57 -0.65 -7.70
C PHE A 145 -10.29 0.45 -8.72
N HIS A 146 -10.43 1.71 -8.32
CA HIS A 146 -10.15 2.85 -9.19
C HIS A 146 -8.66 3.01 -9.48
N LEU A 147 -7.79 2.78 -8.48
CA LEU A 147 -6.35 2.75 -8.68
C LEU A 147 -5.94 1.70 -9.72
N ASP A 148 -6.46 0.49 -9.58
CA ASP A 148 -6.15 -0.63 -10.46
C ASP A 148 -6.55 -0.34 -11.91
N ALA A 149 -7.73 0.26 -12.13
CA ALA A 149 -8.19 0.67 -13.46
C ALA A 149 -7.24 1.68 -14.09
N VAL A 150 -6.82 2.71 -13.35
CA VAL A 150 -5.91 3.77 -13.84
C VAL A 150 -4.51 3.20 -14.14
N ILE A 151 -3.96 2.37 -13.26
CA ILE A 151 -2.66 1.73 -13.47
C ILE A 151 -2.72 0.74 -14.65
N GLY A 152 -3.85 0.01 -14.76
CA GLY A 152 -4.10 -0.88 -15.88
C GLY A 152 -4.06 -0.16 -17.22
N ALA A 153 -4.79 0.94 -17.35
CA ALA A 153 -4.83 1.73 -18.58
C ALA A 153 -3.51 2.45 -18.87
N GLY A 154 -2.83 2.97 -17.83
CA GLY A 154 -1.64 3.83 -18.02
C GLY A 154 -0.31 3.09 -18.14
N LEU A 155 -0.14 1.96 -17.47
CA LEU A 155 1.19 1.33 -17.32
C LEU A 155 1.27 -0.12 -17.80
N THR A 156 0.15 -0.88 -17.81
CA THR A 156 0.19 -2.30 -18.19
C THR A 156 -0.28 -2.50 -19.64
N ARG A 157 0.13 -3.61 -20.24
CA ARG A 157 -0.47 -4.03 -21.51
C ARG A 157 -1.92 -4.44 -21.28
N PRO A 158 -2.80 -4.30 -22.28
CA PRO A 158 -4.16 -4.83 -22.23
C PRO A 158 -4.16 -6.30 -21.77
N ASP A 159 -5.23 -6.75 -21.14
CA ASP A 159 -5.44 -8.14 -20.66
C ASP A 159 -4.42 -8.67 -19.64
N THR A 160 -3.57 -7.79 -19.08
CA THR A 160 -2.62 -8.18 -18.04
C THR A 160 -3.31 -8.22 -16.67
N CYS A 161 -3.28 -9.38 -16.01
CA CYS A 161 -3.66 -9.47 -14.60
C CYS A 161 -2.70 -8.68 -13.72
N ARG A 162 -3.22 -7.98 -12.73
CA ARG A 162 -2.45 -7.10 -11.83
C ARG A 162 -2.47 -7.64 -10.41
N LEU A 163 -1.29 -7.75 -9.81
CA LEU A 163 -1.12 -8.30 -8.46
C LEU A 163 -0.78 -7.19 -7.48
N TRP A 164 -1.68 -6.91 -6.57
CA TRP A 164 -1.51 -5.89 -5.54
C TRP A 164 -1.16 -6.51 -4.18
N MET A 165 -0.18 -5.93 -3.52
CA MET A 165 0.10 -6.19 -2.12
C MET A 165 -0.68 -5.21 -1.25
N ILE A 166 -1.50 -5.74 -0.35
CA ILE A 166 -2.23 -4.94 0.65
C ILE A 166 -1.69 -5.31 2.02
N PRO A 167 -0.93 -4.43 2.69
CA PRO A 167 -0.43 -4.69 4.03
C PRO A 167 -1.56 -4.91 5.04
N VAL A 168 -1.36 -5.86 5.96
CA VAL A 168 -2.26 -6.19 7.06
C VAL A 168 -1.53 -5.97 8.37
N ASN A 169 -2.07 -5.08 9.22
CA ASN A 169 -1.55 -4.86 10.55
C ASN A 169 -1.82 -6.08 11.45
N LEU A 170 -0.79 -6.61 12.09
CA LEU A 170 -0.87 -7.75 13.01
C LEU A 170 -0.63 -7.36 14.48
N ARG A 171 -0.59 -6.05 14.80
CA ARG A 171 -0.47 -5.58 16.19
C ARG A 171 -1.61 -6.13 17.04
N GLY A 172 -1.27 -6.57 18.23
CA GLY A 172 -2.22 -7.24 19.13
C GLY A 172 -2.38 -8.74 18.90
N ALA A 173 -2.15 -9.23 17.65
CA ALA A 173 -2.22 -10.65 17.32
C ALA A 173 -0.86 -11.35 17.38
N VAL A 174 0.23 -10.61 17.16
CA VAL A 174 1.62 -11.09 17.32
C VAL A 174 2.35 -10.23 18.34
N ARG A 175 3.26 -10.86 19.09
CA ARG A 175 4.15 -10.17 20.03
C ARG A 175 5.50 -9.92 19.37
N ARG A 176 5.99 -8.71 19.49
CA ARG A 176 7.33 -8.28 19.08
C ARG A 176 7.99 -7.53 20.21
N ASP A 177 9.31 -7.61 20.30
CA ASP A 177 10.08 -6.96 21.37
C ASP A 177 10.07 -5.43 21.28
N ARG A 178 9.82 -4.88 20.09
CA ARG A 178 9.75 -3.43 19.87
C ARG A 178 8.41 -3.05 19.24
N GLU A 179 7.74 -2.04 19.77
CA GLU A 179 6.51 -1.48 19.20
C GLU A 179 6.72 -0.96 17.76
N ALA A 180 7.88 -0.39 17.50
CA ALA A 180 8.26 0.18 16.22
C ALA A 180 8.49 -0.88 15.13
N ALA A 181 8.88 -2.11 15.50
CA ALA A 181 9.17 -3.16 14.53
C ALA A 181 8.00 -3.42 13.56
N PRO A 182 8.26 -3.87 12.33
CA PRO A 182 7.21 -4.21 11.39
C PRO A 182 6.29 -5.33 11.90
N HIS A 183 5.06 -4.99 12.30
CA HIS A 183 4.02 -5.91 12.74
C HIS A 183 3.03 -6.13 11.60
N MET A 184 3.52 -6.56 10.46
CA MET A 184 2.69 -6.65 9.27
C MET A 184 2.80 -8.01 8.59
N SER A 185 1.74 -8.35 7.93
CA SER A 185 1.67 -9.31 6.85
C SER A 185 0.98 -8.65 5.67
N PHE A 186 0.50 -9.42 4.70
CA PHE A 186 -0.17 -8.85 3.54
C PHE A 186 -1.20 -9.80 2.93
N TRP A 187 -2.13 -9.23 2.18
CA TRP A 187 -2.94 -9.94 1.20
C TRP A 187 -2.35 -9.70 -0.19
N ALA A 188 -2.33 -10.76 -0.98
CA ALA A 188 -2.04 -10.68 -2.41
C ALA A 188 -3.36 -10.74 -3.17
N VAL A 189 -3.67 -9.67 -3.86
CA VAL A 189 -4.92 -9.53 -4.62
C VAL A 189 -4.57 -9.53 -6.10
N ASP A 190 -4.92 -10.62 -6.80
CA ASP A 190 -4.66 -10.80 -8.23
C ASP A 190 -5.91 -10.36 -8.99
N LEU A 191 -5.85 -9.23 -9.70
CA LEU A 191 -6.97 -8.59 -10.37
C LEU A 191 -6.96 -8.89 -11.86
N ASP A 192 -8.05 -9.49 -12.31
CA ASP A 192 -8.36 -9.57 -13.73
C ASP A 192 -8.73 -8.18 -14.27
N PRO A 193 -8.39 -7.82 -15.52
CA PRO A 193 -8.76 -6.55 -16.13
C PRO A 193 -10.24 -6.21 -16.07
N ASN A 194 -11.08 -7.23 -16.06
CA ASN A 194 -12.55 -7.09 -16.09
C ASN A 194 -13.21 -7.31 -14.71
N VAL A 195 -12.43 -7.30 -13.62
CA VAL A 195 -12.99 -7.49 -12.28
C VAL A 195 -13.98 -6.37 -11.95
N SER A 196 -15.15 -6.74 -11.44
CA SER A 196 -16.12 -5.75 -10.91
C SER A 196 -15.75 -5.33 -9.48
N LEU A 197 -16.23 -4.16 -9.05
CA LEU A 197 -16.05 -3.67 -7.69
C LEU A 197 -16.56 -4.68 -6.64
N ALA A 198 -17.74 -5.25 -6.85
CA ALA A 198 -18.29 -6.29 -5.99
C ALA A 198 -17.45 -7.59 -6.02
N GLY A 199 -16.89 -7.94 -7.18
CA GLY A 199 -15.99 -9.08 -7.35
C GLY A 199 -14.70 -8.90 -6.55
N LEU A 200 -14.12 -7.71 -6.59
CA LEU A 200 -12.95 -7.35 -5.79
C LEU A 200 -13.25 -7.43 -4.29
N GLN A 201 -14.39 -6.88 -3.82
CA GLN A 201 -14.79 -6.97 -2.43
C GLN A 201 -14.97 -8.44 -1.99
N ALA A 202 -15.60 -9.25 -2.81
CA ALA A 202 -15.76 -10.68 -2.55
C ALA A 202 -14.40 -11.42 -2.47
N GLN A 203 -13.44 -11.06 -3.33
CA GLN A 203 -12.08 -11.61 -3.29
C GLN A 203 -11.36 -11.26 -1.99
N ILE A 204 -11.35 -9.99 -1.59
CA ILE A 204 -10.73 -9.54 -0.33
C ILE A 204 -11.40 -10.24 0.88
N SER A 205 -12.73 -10.33 0.87
CA SER A 205 -13.48 -11.04 1.93
C SER A 205 -13.09 -12.52 2.02
N ARG A 206 -12.91 -13.21 0.89
CA ARG A 206 -12.42 -14.60 0.86
C ARG A 206 -11.01 -14.76 1.41
N LEU A 207 -10.08 -13.82 1.08
CA LEU A 207 -8.72 -13.82 1.63
C LEU A 207 -8.76 -13.68 3.15
N LYS A 208 -9.56 -12.76 3.68
CA LYS A 208 -9.79 -12.58 5.12
C LYS A 208 -10.34 -13.85 5.78
N GLN A 209 -11.42 -14.44 5.22
CA GLN A 209 -12.05 -15.66 5.73
C GLN A 209 -11.08 -16.85 5.74
N ARG A 210 -10.21 -16.96 4.72
CA ARG A 210 -9.19 -18.01 4.62
C ARG A 210 -7.98 -17.76 5.50
N ALA A 211 -7.96 -16.68 6.28
CA ALA A 211 -6.82 -16.30 7.12
C ALA A 211 -5.50 -16.18 6.33
N TYR A 212 -5.59 -15.70 5.09
CA TYR A 212 -4.49 -15.62 4.13
C TYR A 212 -3.26 -14.89 4.67
N HIS A 213 -3.46 -13.82 5.44
CA HIS A 213 -2.40 -13.05 6.10
C HIS A 213 -1.57 -13.88 7.08
N TRP A 214 -2.10 -14.94 7.69
CA TRP A 214 -1.31 -15.87 8.49
C TRP A 214 -0.42 -16.77 7.63
N GLY A 215 -0.88 -17.13 6.44
CA GLY A 215 -0.06 -17.86 5.48
C GLY A 215 1.11 -17.03 4.96
N THR A 216 0.85 -15.79 4.56
CA THR A 216 1.92 -14.86 4.12
C THR A 216 2.85 -14.49 5.25
N TRP A 217 2.36 -14.40 6.50
CA TRP A 217 3.20 -14.27 7.68
C TRP A 217 4.21 -15.44 7.81
N ILE A 218 3.74 -16.69 7.65
CA ILE A 218 4.63 -17.86 7.66
C ILE A 218 5.64 -17.79 6.51
N LEU A 219 5.20 -17.44 5.30
CA LEU A 219 6.08 -17.34 4.14
C LEU A 219 7.18 -16.27 4.33
N LEU A 220 6.87 -15.13 4.93
CA LEU A 220 7.87 -14.12 5.29
C LEU A 220 8.90 -14.66 6.29
N HIS A 221 8.47 -15.51 7.24
CA HIS A 221 9.36 -16.12 8.22
C HIS A 221 10.09 -17.36 7.68
N ALA A 222 9.65 -17.93 6.57
CA ALA A 222 10.38 -19.02 5.90
C ALA A 222 11.76 -18.57 5.38
N GLY A 223 11.99 -17.27 5.23
CA GLY A 223 13.33 -16.68 5.03
C GLY A 223 14.34 -17.13 6.08
N ALA A 224 13.90 -17.46 7.30
CA ALA A 224 14.74 -18.07 8.33
C ALA A 224 15.43 -19.36 7.88
N LEU A 225 14.79 -20.13 6.99
CA LEU A 225 15.34 -21.37 6.44
C LEU A 225 16.39 -21.11 5.35
N LEU A 226 16.30 -19.98 4.67
CA LEU A 226 17.20 -19.58 3.58
C LEU A 226 18.42 -18.82 4.10
N GLY A 227 18.31 -18.20 5.27
CA GLY A 227 19.29 -17.24 5.79
C GLY A 227 19.34 -15.96 4.94
N ILE A 228 20.12 -14.95 5.40
CA ILE A 228 20.21 -13.63 4.76
C ILE A 228 20.73 -13.75 3.32
N GLU A 229 21.76 -14.53 3.08
CA GLU A 229 22.32 -14.69 1.73
C GLU A 229 21.37 -15.41 0.77
N GLY A 230 20.57 -16.35 1.27
CA GLY A 230 19.52 -17.00 0.49
C GLY A 230 18.42 -16.02 0.10
N MET A 231 18.01 -15.14 1.03
CA MET A 231 17.03 -14.08 0.77
C MET A 231 17.55 -13.08 -0.26
N ARG A 232 18.79 -12.58 -0.12
CA ARG A 232 19.42 -11.69 -1.11
C ARG A 232 19.46 -12.31 -2.50
N ARG A 233 19.77 -13.59 -2.59
CA ARG A 233 19.80 -14.34 -3.86
C ARG A 233 18.41 -14.45 -4.48
N ASP A 234 17.37 -14.73 -3.68
CA ASP A 234 15.99 -14.82 -4.16
C ASP A 234 15.48 -13.45 -4.65
N ILE A 235 15.75 -12.36 -3.92
CA ILE A 235 15.41 -10.99 -4.31
C ILE A 235 16.04 -10.66 -5.66
N ARG A 236 17.36 -10.81 -5.80
CA ARG A 236 18.07 -10.55 -7.08
C ARG A 236 17.54 -11.42 -8.23
N ARG A 237 17.13 -12.65 -7.96
CA ARG A 237 16.53 -13.53 -8.97
C ARG A 237 15.18 -13.04 -9.44
N ARG A 238 14.35 -12.53 -8.52
CA ARG A 238 13.03 -11.96 -8.83
C ARG A 238 13.15 -10.67 -9.62
N GLU A 239 14.08 -9.80 -9.26
CA GLU A 239 14.38 -8.58 -9.99
C GLU A 239 14.76 -8.86 -11.46
N LYS A 240 15.68 -9.81 -11.68
CA LYS A 240 16.12 -10.18 -13.04
C LYS A 240 15.02 -10.75 -13.93
N LYS A 241 13.98 -11.34 -13.36
CA LYS A 241 12.93 -12.03 -14.12
C LYS A 241 11.72 -11.16 -14.44
N ASN A 242 11.70 -9.89 -14.06
CA ASN A 242 10.49 -9.04 -14.10
C ASN A 242 9.25 -9.71 -13.48
N HIS A 243 9.46 -10.68 -12.59
CA HIS A 243 8.43 -11.35 -11.84
C HIS A 243 8.12 -10.49 -10.63
N GLY A 244 7.07 -9.78 -10.66
CA GLY A 244 6.79 -8.90 -9.57
C GLY A 244 5.31 -8.67 -9.39
N TRP A 245 5.08 -7.92 -8.40
CA TRP A 245 3.81 -7.31 -8.07
C TRP A 245 3.55 -6.14 -9.03
N THR A 246 2.30 -5.80 -9.21
CA THR A 246 1.95 -4.50 -9.82
C THR A 246 2.38 -3.39 -8.88
N GLY A 247 2.08 -3.54 -7.60
CA GLY A 247 2.47 -2.56 -6.61
C GLY A 247 1.97 -2.87 -5.21
N ILE A 248 2.13 -1.89 -4.34
CA ILE A 248 1.64 -1.88 -2.97
C ILE A 248 0.54 -0.82 -2.88
N PHE A 249 -0.63 -1.20 -2.36
CA PHE A 249 -1.65 -0.27 -1.91
C PHE A 249 -1.77 -0.34 -0.40
N SER A 250 -1.40 0.73 0.30
CA SER A 250 -1.37 0.79 1.76
C SER A 250 -2.21 1.94 2.28
N ASN A 251 -3.18 1.64 3.13
CA ASN A 251 -4.00 2.64 3.81
C ASN A 251 -3.74 2.57 5.31
N LEU A 252 -3.29 3.67 5.89
CA LEU A 252 -3.05 3.79 7.33
C LEU A 252 -4.33 4.00 8.16
N GLY A 253 -5.48 4.12 7.50
CA GLY A 253 -6.77 4.33 8.16
C GLY A 253 -7.01 5.77 8.60
N VAL A 254 -7.89 5.91 9.59
CA VAL A 254 -8.32 7.20 10.11
C VAL A 254 -7.59 7.50 11.42
N TRP A 255 -7.07 8.72 11.51
CA TRP A 255 -6.34 9.24 12.66
C TRP A 255 -6.96 10.57 13.10
N GLU A 256 -7.27 10.66 14.38
CA GLU A 256 -7.73 11.89 15.00
C GLU A 256 -6.64 12.36 15.98
N VAL A 257 -5.86 13.35 15.54
CA VAL A 257 -4.73 13.88 16.32
C VAL A 257 -4.83 15.40 16.30
N PRO A 258 -5.26 16.03 17.38
CA PRO A 258 -5.37 17.49 17.47
C PRO A 258 -4.05 18.17 17.09
N ASP A 259 -4.12 19.26 16.35
CA ASP A 259 -3.00 20.12 15.97
C ASP A 259 -1.89 19.43 15.15
N ALA A 260 -2.09 18.19 14.71
CA ALA A 260 -1.09 17.46 13.92
C ALA A 260 -0.89 18.04 12.52
N GLY A 261 -1.86 18.81 11.99
CA GLY A 261 -1.90 19.21 10.59
C GLY A 261 -2.48 18.11 9.69
N HIS A 262 -2.25 18.25 8.38
CA HIS A 262 -2.63 17.25 7.40
C HIS A 262 -1.43 16.37 7.06
N TRP A 263 -1.67 15.09 6.86
CA TRP A 263 -0.61 14.12 6.65
C TRP A 263 -0.75 13.42 5.31
N ILE A 264 0.39 13.13 4.75
CA ILE A 264 0.60 12.45 3.48
C ILE A 264 1.43 11.20 3.82
N PHE A 265 1.13 10.07 3.20
CA PHE A 265 1.82 8.81 3.46
C PHE A 265 2.14 8.08 2.16
N GLY A 266 3.40 7.73 1.94
CA GLY A 266 3.86 6.93 0.81
C GLY A 266 4.51 5.62 1.27
N PRO A 267 4.03 4.45 0.81
CA PRO A 267 4.67 3.18 1.09
C PRO A 267 5.99 3.06 0.35
N ALA A 268 6.90 2.25 0.88
CA ALA A 268 8.15 1.92 0.21
C ALA A 268 7.88 1.23 -1.14
N ILE A 269 8.66 1.57 -2.16
CA ILE A 269 8.62 0.94 -3.47
C ILE A 269 9.95 0.24 -3.77
N SER A 270 9.92 -0.69 -4.70
CA SER A 270 11.09 -1.39 -5.20
C SER A 270 10.85 -1.83 -6.63
N ARG A 271 11.86 -2.35 -7.29
CA ARG A 271 11.74 -2.96 -8.62
C ARG A 271 10.73 -4.10 -8.66
N VAL A 272 10.63 -4.86 -7.57
CA VAL A 272 9.64 -5.93 -7.41
C VAL A 272 8.22 -5.39 -7.18
N HIS A 273 8.10 -4.21 -6.55
CA HIS A 273 6.84 -3.50 -6.28
C HIS A 273 6.93 -2.08 -6.86
N PRO A 274 6.86 -1.92 -8.18
CA PRO A 274 7.23 -0.66 -8.84
C PRO A 274 6.20 0.46 -8.71
N VAL A 275 4.98 0.15 -8.27
CA VAL A 275 3.94 1.15 -7.97
C VAL A 275 3.68 1.16 -6.47
N GLY A 276 3.79 2.31 -5.84
CA GLY A 276 3.44 2.52 -4.43
C GLY A 276 2.28 3.51 -4.31
N ALA A 277 1.15 3.05 -3.84
CA ALA A 277 -0.02 3.88 -3.57
C ALA A 277 -0.32 3.93 -2.08
N GLY A 278 -0.38 5.12 -1.53
CA GLY A 278 -0.65 5.37 -0.11
C GLY A 278 -1.97 6.10 0.11
N CYS A 279 -2.60 5.81 1.24
CA CYS A 279 -3.77 6.54 1.73
C CYS A 279 -3.65 6.75 3.24
N ILE A 280 -4.05 7.90 3.70
CA ILE A 280 -4.25 8.21 5.12
C ILE A 280 -5.39 9.23 5.25
N THR A 281 -6.23 9.07 6.25
CA THR A 281 -7.19 10.11 6.64
C THR A 281 -6.76 10.69 7.99
N MET A 282 -6.47 11.98 8.01
CA MET A 282 -6.08 12.70 9.23
C MET A 282 -7.05 13.83 9.48
N ASN A 283 -7.69 13.84 10.66
CA ASN A 283 -8.64 14.88 11.09
C ASN A 283 -9.71 15.18 10.01
N GLY A 284 -10.34 14.11 9.49
CA GLY A 284 -11.44 14.21 8.51
C GLY A 284 -11.00 14.43 7.05
N ARG A 285 -9.73 14.66 6.76
CA ARG A 285 -9.22 14.86 5.39
C ARG A 285 -8.35 13.67 4.93
N MET A 286 -8.72 13.09 3.79
CA MET A 286 -7.99 11.99 3.16
C MET A 286 -6.88 12.55 2.26
N ALA A 287 -5.72 11.92 2.31
CA ALA A 287 -4.65 12.12 1.35
C ALA A 287 -4.41 10.84 0.55
N LEU A 288 -4.22 10.98 -0.76
CA LEU A 288 -3.73 9.93 -1.63
C LEU A 288 -2.32 10.25 -2.11
N THR A 289 -1.53 9.21 -2.29
CA THR A 289 -0.18 9.32 -2.86
C THR A 289 0.06 8.26 -3.91
N LEU A 290 0.92 8.59 -4.86
CA LEU A 290 1.40 7.64 -5.85
C LEU A 290 2.89 7.84 -6.09
N GLN A 291 3.64 6.76 -6.06
CA GLN A 291 5.05 6.68 -6.41
C GLN A 291 5.24 5.66 -7.53
N LEU A 292 6.11 5.99 -8.48
CA LEU A 292 6.51 5.08 -9.54
C LEU A 292 8.02 4.84 -9.46
N HIS A 293 8.42 3.58 -9.62
CA HIS A 293 9.84 3.23 -9.72
C HIS A 293 10.46 3.82 -10.99
N ALA A 294 11.71 4.26 -10.92
CA ALA A 294 12.44 4.88 -12.03
C ALA A 294 12.53 4.00 -13.29
N ALA A 295 12.35 2.69 -13.14
CA ALA A 295 12.30 1.73 -14.24
C ALA A 295 11.17 1.99 -15.27
N PHE A 296 10.13 2.75 -14.93
CA PHE A 296 9.11 3.14 -15.92
C PHE A 296 9.61 4.13 -16.97
N GLY A 297 10.71 4.81 -16.76
CA GLY A 297 11.41 5.61 -17.77
C GLY A 297 10.62 6.78 -18.38
N ALA A 298 11.30 7.54 -19.23
CA ALA A 298 10.69 8.65 -19.96
C ALA A 298 9.62 8.16 -20.94
N GLY A 299 8.51 8.91 -21.02
CA GLY A 299 7.38 8.60 -21.90
C GLY A 299 6.33 7.65 -21.31
N SER A 300 6.50 7.16 -20.05
CA SER A 300 5.40 6.63 -19.26
C SER A 300 4.60 7.80 -18.66
N PRO A 301 3.29 7.60 -18.34
CA PRO A 301 2.53 8.59 -17.58
C PRO A 301 3.25 8.93 -16.26
N THR A 302 3.24 10.20 -15.88
CA THR A 302 3.82 10.63 -14.60
C THR A 302 2.97 10.18 -13.43
N ALA A 303 3.58 10.02 -12.26
CA ALA A 303 2.84 9.72 -11.03
C ALA A 303 1.75 10.77 -10.76
N GLN A 304 2.01 12.05 -11.07
CA GLN A 304 1.04 13.13 -10.90
C GLN A 304 -0.16 12.99 -11.84
N ALA A 305 0.05 12.61 -13.10
CA ALA A 305 -1.05 12.39 -14.05
C ALA A 305 -1.94 11.21 -13.59
N LEU A 306 -1.33 10.08 -13.24
CA LEU A 306 -2.05 8.90 -12.77
C LEU A 306 -2.78 9.16 -11.44
N LEU A 307 -2.18 9.92 -10.52
CA LEU A 307 -2.83 10.30 -9.26
C LEU A 307 -4.07 11.16 -9.50
N ARG A 308 -3.96 12.14 -10.40
CA ARG A 308 -5.11 12.97 -10.79
C ARG A 308 -6.24 12.13 -11.39
N ASP A 309 -5.89 11.19 -12.28
CA ASP A 309 -6.87 10.31 -12.90
C ASP A 309 -7.50 9.38 -11.85
N TRP A 310 -6.73 8.88 -10.88
CA TRP A 310 -7.24 8.10 -9.75
C TRP A 310 -8.19 8.91 -8.87
N LYS A 311 -7.81 10.13 -8.48
CA LYS A 311 -8.68 11.03 -7.73
C LYS A 311 -10.00 11.28 -8.46
N ASN A 312 -9.93 11.63 -9.74
CA ASN A 312 -11.10 11.88 -10.56
C ASN A 312 -12.00 10.63 -10.66
N ALA A 313 -11.44 9.46 -10.88
CA ALA A 313 -12.20 8.22 -10.92
C ALA A 313 -12.93 7.91 -9.60
N CYS A 314 -12.35 8.30 -8.46
CA CYS A 314 -13.00 8.16 -7.16
C CYS A 314 -14.17 9.15 -6.94
N LEU A 315 -14.19 10.30 -7.63
CA LEU A 315 -15.19 11.37 -7.42
C LEU A 315 -16.26 11.42 -8.53
N GLN A 316 -16.03 10.82 -9.70
CA GLN A 316 -16.88 11.00 -10.89
C GLN A 316 -18.17 10.17 -10.93
N GLN A 317 -18.45 9.28 -9.99
CA GLN A 317 -19.65 8.44 -10.06
C GLN A 317 -20.98 9.19 -9.82
N HIS A 318 -20.96 10.42 -9.30
CA HIS A 318 -22.17 11.22 -9.10
C HIS A 318 -22.81 11.82 -10.37
N SER A 319 -22.08 11.90 -11.48
CA SER A 319 -22.61 12.54 -12.70
C SER A 319 -23.51 11.65 -13.55
N THR A 320 -23.73 10.38 -13.17
CA THR A 320 -24.52 9.41 -13.95
C THR A 320 -25.79 8.89 -13.28
N LEU A 321 -26.13 9.35 -12.07
CA LEU A 321 -27.48 9.12 -11.54
C LEU A 321 -28.47 10.03 -12.28
N PRO A 322 -29.49 9.48 -12.99
CA PRO A 322 -30.52 10.31 -13.56
C PRO A 322 -31.20 11.08 -12.42
N GLN A 323 -31.25 12.41 -12.54
CA GLN A 323 -32.10 13.23 -11.68
C GLN A 323 -33.49 12.60 -11.68
N ALA A 324 -33.93 12.10 -10.53
CA ALA A 324 -35.28 11.62 -10.36
C ALA A 324 -36.19 12.77 -10.80
N VAL A 325 -36.89 12.59 -11.94
CA VAL A 325 -37.91 13.47 -12.42
C VAL A 325 -38.94 13.49 -11.31
N ALA A 326 -39.00 14.61 -10.58
CA ALA A 326 -40.10 14.90 -9.67
C ALA A 326 -41.38 15.02 -10.52
N TYR A 327 -42.17 13.99 -10.56
CA TYR A 327 -43.55 14.07 -10.99
C TYR A 327 -44.34 14.71 -9.83
N GLY A 328 -44.82 15.95 -10.07
CA GLY A 328 -45.75 16.65 -9.24
C GLY A 328 -47.14 15.98 -9.19
#